data_8be50d564e6db4d53a1f40464793f0b9
#
_entry.id   8be50d564e6db4d53a1f40464793f0b9
#
_cell.length_a   1.000
_cell.length_b   1.000
_cell.length_c   1.000
_cell.angle_alpha   90.00
_cell.angle_beta   90.00
_cell.angle_gamma   90.00
#
_symmetry.space_group_name_H-M   'P 1'
#
loop_
_entity.id
_entity.type
_entity.pdbx_description
1 polymer ?
#
loop_
_entity_poly.entity_id
_entity_poly.type
_entity_poly.pdbx_seq_one_letter_code
_entity_poly.pdbx_strand_id
1 'polypeptide(L)'
;MFERFTAAGVEWSDGRREPVDAVIWCTGFRPALGHLRGLLPRRDGRVLTSGVEVPGVPGLFLLGYGDWCGAASATLIGVGQWAKAAVAASLA
;
A
#
# COMPACT_ATOMS: atom_id res chain seq x y z
N MET A 1 -4.58 5.10 -18.29
CA MET A 1 -5.49 6.06 -17.63
C MET A 1 -5.90 7.13 -18.63
N PHE A 2 -7.11 7.67 -18.55
CA PHE A 2 -7.53 8.79 -19.37
C PHE A 2 -6.70 10.04 -19.07
N GLU A 3 -6.63 10.98 -19.99
CA GLU A 3 -5.76 12.15 -19.90
C GLU A 3 -6.47 13.36 -19.30
N ARG A 4 -7.73 13.57 -19.68
CA ARG A 4 -8.50 14.72 -19.20
C ARG A 4 -10.00 14.43 -19.14
N PHE A 5 -10.71 15.25 -18.35
CA PHE A 5 -12.16 15.29 -18.36
C PHE A 5 -12.67 16.10 -19.54
N THR A 6 -13.84 15.70 -20.06
CA THR A 6 -14.65 16.46 -21.01
C THR A 6 -16.01 16.79 -20.38
N ALA A 7 -16.83 17.60 -21.06
CA ALA A 7 -18.17 17.91 -20.56
C ALA A 7 -19.08 16.68 -20.37
N ALA A 8 -18.85 15.62 -21.16
CA ALA A 8 -19.67 14.41 -21.15
C ALA A 8 -18.95 13.16 -20.62
N GLY A 9 -17.66 13.24 -20.32
CA GLY A 9 -16.92 12.07 -19.92
C GLY A 9 -15.41 12.30 -19.83
N VAL A 10 -14.65 11.42 -20.46
CA VAL A 10 -13.17 11.43 -20.42
C VAL A 10 -12.58 11.32 -21.82
N GLU A 11 -11.37 11.82 -21.98
CA GLU A 11 -10.59 11.73 -23.22
C GLU A 11 -9.26 11.03 -22.93
N TRP A 12 -8.90 10.08 -23.78
CA TRP A 12 -7.65 9.34 -23.73
C TRP A 12 -6.56 10.05 -24.55
N SER A 13 -5.31 9.70 -24.30
CA SER A 13 -4.16 10.29 -24.99
C SER A 13 -4.17 10.11 -26.51
N ASP A 14 -4.86 9.09 -27.02
CA ASP A 14 -5.05 8.83 -28.46
C ASP A 14 -6.18 9.68 -29.08
N GLY A 15 -6.80 10.58 -28.31
CA GLY A 15 -7.92 11.42 -28.74
C GLY A 15 -9.29 10.76 -28.65
N ARG A 16 -9.35 9.48 -28.29
CA ARG A 16 -10.62 8.77 -28.08
C ARG A 16 -11.35 9.38 -26.89
N ARG A 17 -12.66 9.57 -27.04
CA ARG A 17 -13.56 10.08 -25.99
C ARG A 17 -14.54 9.01 -25.58
N GLU A 18 -14.83 8.97 -24.29
CA GLU A 18 -15.72 7.99 -23.70
C GLU A 18 -16.66 8.70 -22.72
N PRO A 19 -18.01 8.60 -22.93
CA PRO A 19 -18.97 9.15 -22.00
C PRO A 19 -18.93 8.32 -20.71
N VAL A 20 -18.93 9.01 -19.56
CA VAL A 20 -18.99 8.38 -18.24
C VAL A 20 -19.90 9.17 -17.33
N ASP A 21 -20.65 8.48 -16.46
CA ASP A 21 -21.56 9.10 -15.49
C ASP A 21 -20.85 9.43 -14.18
N ALA A 22 -19.84 8.64 -13.83
CA ALA A 22 -19.07 8.82 -12.60
C ALA A 22 -17.64 8.34 -12.76
N VAL A 23 -16.73 8.91 -11.98
CA VAL A 23 -15.34 8.45 -11.86
C VAL A 23 -15.05 8.15 -10.40
N ILE A 24 -14.62 6.92 -10.13
CA ILE A 24 -14.20 6.49 -8.79
C ILE A 24 -12.67 6.39 -8.79
N TRP A 25 -12.03 7.18 -7.95
CA TRP A 25 -10.58 7.17 -7.81
C TRP A 25 -10.12 6.02 -6.92
N CYS A 26 -9.44 5.05 -7.51
CA CYS A 26 -8.83 3.92 -6.81
C CYS A 26 -7.30 4.02 -6.90
N THR A 27 -6.75 5.14 -6.49
CA THR A 27 -5.33 5.47 -6.66
C THR A 27 -4.44 4.90 -5.54
N GLY A 28 -5.04 4.22 -4.56
CA GLY A 28 -4.33 3.65 -3.42
C GLY A 28 -3.95 4.68 -2.37
N PHE A 29 -3.08 4.26 -1.47
CA PHE A 29 -2.65 5.04 -0.31
C PHE A 29 -1.12 5.12 -0.25
N ARG A 30 -0.62 6.15 0.38
CA ARG A 30 0.79 6.24 0.78
C ARG A 30 0.90 5.88 2.26
N PRO A 31 1.89 5.06 2.66
CA PRO A 31 2.08 4.73 4.07
C PRO A 31 2.36 5.97 4.92
N ALA A 32 1.59 6.16 5.99
CA ALA A 32 1.78 7.26 6.94
C ALA A 32 2.75 6.83 8.06
N LEU A 33 4.03 6.65 7.71
CA LEU A 33 5.08 6.15 8.59
C LEU A 33 5.97 7.26 9.18
N GLY A 34 5.54 8.51 9.15
CA GLY A 34 6.32 9.64 9.65
C GLY A 34 6.67 9.55 11.15
N HIS A 35 5.81 8.92 11.95
CA HIS A 35 6.04 8.69 13.39
C HIS A 35 7.18 7.70 13.67
N LEU A 36 7.58 6.89 12.67
CA LEU A 36 8.69 5.94 12.76
C LEU A 36 9.94 6.44 11.99
N ARG A 37 9.99 7.73 11.67
CA ARG A 37 11.13 8.30 10.97
C ARG A 37 12.41 8.08 11.76
N GLY A 38 13.43 7.56 11.07
CA GLY A 38 14.73 7.23 11.68
C GLY A 38 14.82 5.82 12.27
N LEU A 39 13.69 5.12 12.49
CA LEU A 39 13.70 3.72 12.93
C LEU A 39 13.63 2.73 11.76
N LEU A 40 13.00 3.14 10.64
CA LEU A 40 12.77 2.24 9.51
C LEU A 40 13.98 2.21 8.57
N PRO A 41 14.59 1.03 8.35
CA PRO A 41 15.61 0.86 7.34
C PRO A 41 14.98 1.07 5.96
N ARG A 42 15.65 1.88 5.11
CA ARG A 42 15.18 2.18 3.76
C ARG A 42 16.25 1.85 2.75
N ARG A 43 15.81 1.36 1.60
CA ARG A 43 16.65 1.17 0.42
C ARG A 43 15.89 1.71 -0.79
N ASP A 44 16.53 2.60 -1.54
CA ASP A 44 15.93 3.26 -2.72
C ASP A 44 14.55 3.90 -2.40
N GLY A 45 14.41 4.54 -1.24
CA GLY A 45 13.18 5.18 -0.79
C GLY A 45 12.10 4.24 -0.27
N ARG A 46 12.32 2.92 -0.33
CA ARG A 46 11.38 1.92 0.15
C ARG A 46 11.77 1.40 1.54
N VAL A 47 10.78 1.14 2.37
CA VAL A 47 10.99 0.48 3.66
C VAL A 47 11.34 -0.99 3.42
N LEU A 48 12.38 -1.45 4.11
CA LEU A 48 12.77 -2.86 4.07
C LEU A 48 11.98 -3.64 5.10
N THR A 49 11.31 -4.70 4.66
CA THR A 49 10.60 -5.65 5.52
C THR A 49 10.90 -7.07 5.09
N SER A 50 10.77 -8.00 6.02
CA SER A 50 10.73 -9.44 5.77
C SER A 50 9.35 -9.93 6.22
N GLY A 51 8.42 -10.02 5.29
CA GLY A 51 7.01 -10.16 5.64
C GLY A 51 6.55 -8.98 6.49
N VAL A 52 6.09 -9.22 7.70
CA VAL A 52 5.64 -8.20 8.65
C VAL A 52 6.76 -7.64 9.52
N GLU A 53 7.90 -8.30 9.58
CA GLU A 53 9.02 -7.91 10.44
C GLU A 53 9.88 -6.82 9.81
N VAL A 54 10.39 -5.92 10.63
CA VAL A 54 11.35 -4.90 10.21
C VAL A 54 12.76 -5.36 10.59
N PRO A 55 13.60 -5.76 9.61
CA PRO A 55 14.96 -6.18 9.88
C PRO A 55 15.76 -5.08 10.58
N GLY A 56 16.52 -5.44 11.61
CA GLY A 56 17.32 -4.49 12.37
C GLY A 56 16.56 -3.70 13.45
N VAL A 57 15.25 -3.87 13.56
CA VAL A 57 14.44 -3.27 14.62
C VAL A 57 13.63 -4.37 15.31
N PRO A 58 14.24 -5.15 16.21
CA PRO A 58 13.56 -6.25 16.88
C PRO A 58 12.29 -5.79 17.61
N GLY A 59 11.21 -6.55 17.45
CA GLY A 59 9.92 -6.23 18.07
C GLY A 59 9.07 -5.23 17.31
N LEU A 60 9.53 -4.71 16.15
CA LEU A 60 8.73 -3.85 15.29
C LEU A 60 8.12 -4.66 14.14
N PHE A 61 6.80 -4.58 14.01
CA PHE A 61 6.04 -5.25 12.98
C PHE A 61 5.19 -4.23 12.23
N LEU A 62 5.08 -4.36 10.91
CA LEU A 62 4.26 -3.49 10.07
C LEU A 62 3.13 -4.32 9.44
N LEU A 63 1.90 -3.88 9.62
CA LEU A 63 0.69 -4.55 9.13
C LEU A 63 -0.18 -3.56 8.36
N GLY A 64 -0.78 -4.01 7.27
CA GLY A 64 -1.81 -3.24 6.58
C GLY A 64 -1.31 -2.12 5.67
N TYR A 65 -0.01 -2.01 5.44
CA TYR A 65 0.56 -0.94 4.63
C TYR A 65 0.67 -1.24 3.13
N GLY A 66 0.48 -2.48 2.73
CA GLY A 66 0.54 -2.91 1.34
C GLY A 66 1.27 -4.25 1.18
N ASP A 67 1.41 -4.70 -0.07
CA ASP A 67 1.99 -6.00 -0.38
C ASP A 67 3.46 -6.15 0.04
N TRP A 68 4.17 -5.04 0.20
CA TRP A 68 5.57 -5.05 0.63
C TRP A 68 5.77 -5.48 2.09
N CYS A 69 4.71 -5.44 2.92
CA CYS A 69 4.72 -6.01 4.28
C CYS A 69 3.82 -7.24 4.40
N GLY A 70 3.48 -7.85 3.27
CA GLY A 70 2.71 -9.07 3.17
C GLY A 70 1.64 -8.98 2.09
N ALA A 71 1.55 -9.97 1.24
CA ALA A 71 0.58 -10.00 0.14
C ALA A 71 -0.84 -9.78 0.65
N ALA A 72 -1.56 -8.86 0.01
CA ALA A 72 -2.91 -8.43 0.39
C ALA A 72 -3.04 -7.90 1.84
N SER A 73 -1.94 -7.50 2.47
CA SER A 73 -1.91 -7.00 3.86
C SER A 73 -2.81 -5.79 4.09
N ALA A 74 -2.99 -4.95 3.08
CA ALA A 74 -3.86 -3.77 3.13
C ALA A 74 -5.34 -4.08 2.84
N THR A 75 -5.76 -5.32 2.91
CA THR A 75 -7.16 -5.74 2.69
C THR A 75 -7.77 -6.36 3.94
N LEU A 76 -9.10 -6.29 4.06
CA LEU A 76 -9.81 -6.91 5.18
C LEU A 76 -9.64 -8.43 5.21
N ILE A 77 -9.58 -9.06 4.03
CA ILE A 77 -9.40 -10.52 3.93
C ILE A 77 -7.94 -10.90 4.21
N GLY A 78 -6.98 -10.15 3.70
CA GLY A 78 -5.58 -10.52 3.73
C GLY A 78 -4.86 -10.21 5.03
N VAL A 79 -5.27 -9.18 5.77
CA VAL A 79 -4.55 -8.72 6.97
C VAL A 79 -4.51 -9.75 8.10
N GLY A 80 -5.53 -10.60 8.22
CA GLY A 80 -5.65 -11.58 9.32
C GLY A 80 -4.49 -12.59 9.37
N GLN A 81 -4.05 -13.09 8.23
CA GLN A 81 -2.90 -14.03 8.18
C GLN A 81 -1.60 -13.38 8.65
N TRP A 82 -1.40 -12.12 8.30
CA TRP A 82 -0.20 -11.37 8.69
C TRP A 82 -0.24 -10.93 10.15
N ALA A 83 -1.42 -10.63 10.68
CA ALA A 83 -1.59 -10.40 12.10
C ALA A 83 -1.22 -11.65 12.94
N LYS A 84 -1.65 -12.84 12.49
CA LYS A 84 -1.23 -14.10 13.12
C LYS A 84 0.28 -14.31 13.04
N ALA A 85 0.89 -14.03 11.90
CA ALA A 85 2.34 -14.13 11.72
C ALA A 85 3.10 -13.18 12.65
N ALA A 86 2.64 -11.92 12.78
CA ALA A 86 3.24 -10.95 13.69
C ALA A 86 3.14 -11.39 15.15
N VAL A 87 2.00 -11.90 15.60
CA VAL A 87 1.83 -12.43 16.97
C VAL A 87 2.77 -13.61 17.20
N ALA A 88 2.82 -14.57 16.29
CA ALA A 88 3.72 -15.72 16.40
C ALA A 88 5.19 -15.29 16.51
N ALA A 89 5.62 -14.34 15.69
CA ALA A 89 6.98 -13.82 15.73
C ALA A 89 7.28 -13.04 17.02
N SER A 90 6.30 -12.31 17.55
CA SER A 90 6.46 -11.55 18.80
C SER A 90 6.60 -12.43 20.05
N LEU A 91 6.10 -13.65 19.98
CA LEU A 91 6.15 -14.62 21.07
C LEU A 91 7.37 -15.56 20.99
N ALA A 92 8.08 -15.48 19.90
CA ALA A 92 9.25 -16.35 19.65
C ALA A 92 10.48 -15.92 20.45
#